data_ec182ab268ad4b3acd4e45be66b52d5e
#
_entry.id   ec182ab268ad4b3acd4e45be66b52d5e
#
_cell.length_a   1.000
_cell.length_b   1.000
_cell.length_c   1.000
_cell.angle_alpha   90.00
_cell.angle_beta   90.00
_cell.angle_gamma   90.00
#
_symmetry.space_group_name_H-M   'P 1'
#
loop_
_entity.id
_entity.type
_entity.pdbx_description
1 polymer ?
#
loop_
_entity_poly.entity_id
_entity_poly.type
_entity_poly.pdbx_seq_one_letter_code
_entity_poly.pdbx_strand_id
1 'polypeptide(L)' 'MPNEIIFTVVESLDGGYEAKAIGHSIYTQCDKYLELQETLRDAVKCHFDEDKMPSLIHVYFIKDEVVAV' A
#
# COMPACT_ATOMS: atom_id res chain seq x y z
N MET A 1 11.42 -4.21 18.87
CA MET A 1 10.48 -3.27 18.24
C MET A 1 9.95 -3.85 16.96
N PRO A 2 8.64 -3.89 16.80
CA PRO A 2 8.10 -4.36 15.53
C PRO A 2 8.45 -3.38 14.42
N ASN A 3 9.04 -3.90 13.38
CA ASN A 3 9.35 -3.15 12.18
C ASN A 3 8.24 -3.37 11.19
N GLU A 4 7.15 -2.68 11.37
CA GLU A 4 5.97 -2.85 10.55
C GLU A 4 5.59 -1.54 9.89
N ILE A 5 5.10 -1.64 8.67
CA ILE A 5 4.53 -0.50 7.98
C ILE A 5 3.12 -0.89 7.53
N ILE A 6 2.20 0.06 7.59
CA ILE A 6 0.81 -0.18 7.26
C ILE A 6 0.48 0.59 5.98
N PHE A 7 -0.07 -0.12 5.01
CA PHE A 7 -0.60 0.50 3.80
C PHE A 7 -2.11 0.35 3.76
N THR A 8 -2.78 1.42 3.37
CA THR A 8 -4.20 1.35 3.03
C THR A 8 -4.30 1.29 1.52
N VAL A 9 -5.13 0.40 1.01
CA VAL A 9 -5.27 0.16 -0.41
C VAL A 9 -6.72 0.38 -0.82
N VAL A 10 -6.90 1.18 -1.86
CA VAL A 10 -8.20 1.51 -2.42
C VAL A 10 -8.22 1.10 -3.87
N GLU A 11 -9.29 0.46 -4.30
CA GLU A 11 -9.48 0.12 -5.70
C GLU A 11 -9.89 1.38 -6.46
N SER A 12 -9.19 1.69 -7.54
CA SER A 12 -9.51 2.88 -8.30
C SER A 12 -10.63 2.58 -9.30
N LEU A 13 -11.27 3.65 -9.77
CA LEU A 13 -12.44 3.53 -10.66
C LEU A 13 -12.11 2.86 -11.98
N ASP A 14 -10.89 2.95 -12.43
CA ASP A 14 -10.46 2.33 -13.69
C ASP A 14 -9.84 0.95 -13.50
N GLY A 15 -10.05 0.35 -12.34
CA GLY A 15 -9.69 -1.04 -12.09
C GLY A 15 -8.33 -1.29 -11.46
N GLY A 16 -7.55 -0.25 -11.22
CA GLY A 16 -6.26 -0.38 -10.56
C GLY A 16 -6.37 -0.26 -9.05
N TYR A 17 -5.24 -0.28 -8.39
CA TYR A 17 -5.15 -0.17 -6.93
C TYR A 17 -4.20 0.94 -6.55
N GLU A 18 -4.60 1.73 -5.55
CA GLU A 18 -3.79 2.80 -5.00
C GLU A 18 -3.47 2.50 -3.56
N ALA A 19 -2.21 2.64 -3.19
CA ALA A 19 -1.76 2.32 -1.84
C ALA A 19 -1.06 3.51 -1.22
N LYS A 20 -1.37 3.76 0.04
CA LYS A 20 -0.74 4.81 0.84
C LYS A 20 -0.24 4.23 2.14
N ALA A 21 0.96 4.61 2.54
CA ALA A 21 1.48 4.22 3.85
C ALA A 21 0.95 5.16 4.92
N ILE A 22 0.59 4.60 6.06
CA ILE A 22 0.18 5.40 7.21
C ILE A 22 1.43 5.85 7.94
N GLY A 23 1.55 7.16 8.17
CA GLY A 23 2.70 7.71 8.90
C GLY A 23 3.94 7.95 8.06
N HIS A 24 3.89 7.69 6.78
CA HIS A 24 5.01 7.89 5.87
C HIS A 24 4.51 8.49 4.57
N SER A 25 5.37 9.24 3.90
CA SER A 25 5.02 9.88 2.62
C SER A 25 5.30 8.92 1.47
N ILE A 26 4.62 7.78 1.48
CA ILE A 26 4.75 6.78 0.44
C ILE A 26 3.39 6.57 -0.22
N TYR A 27 3.38 6.72 -1.53
CA TYR A 27 2.19 6.48 -2.34
C TYR A 27 2.61 5.68 -3.56
N THR A 28 1.85 4.65 -3.89
CA THR A 28 2.12 3.86 -5.08
C THR A 28 0.80 3.34 -5.66
N GLN A 29 0.87 2.83 -6.88
CA GLN A 29 -0.30 2.27 -7.54
C GLN A 29 0.13 1.14 -8.46
N CYS A 30 -0.80 0.23 -8.73
CA CYS A 30 -0.59 -0.85 -9.67
C CYS A 30 -1.89 -1.15 -10.38
N ASP A 31 -1.81 -1.86 -11.51
CA ASP A 31 -2.97 -2.16 -12.33
C ASP A 31 -3.68 -3.44 -11.92
N LYS A 32 -2.95 -4.38 -11.34
CA LYS A 32 -3.49 -5.70 -11.03
C LYS A 32 -3.24 -6.09 -9.59
N TYR A 33 -4.19 -6.81 -9.02
CA TYR A 33 -4.07 -7.28 -7.65
C TYR A 33 -2.82 -8.16 -7.46
N LEU A 34 -2.50 -8.98 -8.45
CA LEU A 34 -1.34 -9.89 -8.35
C LEU A 34 -0.01 -9.13 -8.29
N GLU A 35 0.01 -7.88 -8.74
CA GLU A 35 1.22 -7.07 -8.71
C GLU A 35 1.37 -6.28 -7.42
N LEU A 36 0.30 -6.25 -6.61
CA LEU A 36 0.24 -5.36 -5.46
C LEU A 36 1.35 -5.61 -4.44
N GLN A 37 1.56 -6.87 -4.07
CA GLN A 37 2.57 -7.19 -3.06
C GLN A 37 3.97 -6.77 -3.50
N GLU A 38 4.31 -7.04 -4.73
CA GLU A 38 5.62 -6.68 -5.26
C GLU A 38 5.77 -5.17 -5.36
N THR A 39 4.71 -4.49 -5.79
CA THR A 39 4.69 -3.04 -5.86
C THR A 39 4.92 -2.41 -4.48
N LEU A 40 4.29 -2.95 -3.45
CA LEU A 40 4.47 -2.46 -2.08
C LEU A 40 5.89 -2.71 -1.58
N ARG A 41 6.45 -3.89 -1.85
CA ARG A 41 7.83 -4.18 -1.47
C ARG A 41 8.81 -3.22 -2.13
N ASP A 42 8.62 -2.96 -3.40
CA ASP A 42 9.48 -2.02 -4.13
C ASP A 42 9.39 -0.62 -3.57
N ALA A 43 8.18 -0.17 -3.25
CA ALA A 43 7.98 1.15 -2.67
C ALA A 43 8.70 1.28 -1.32
N VAL A 44 8.62 0.26 -0.48
CA VAL A 44 9.30 0.24 0.81
C VAL A 44 10.81 0.25 0.62
N LYS A 45 11.32 -0.58 -0.29
CA LYS A 45 12.76 -0.64 -0.55
C LYS A 45 13.31 0.67 -1.08
N CYS A 46 12.52 1.42 -1.83
CA CYS A 46 12.95 2.71 -2.34
C CYS A 46 12.93 3.81 -1.29
N HIS A 47 12.07 3.68 -0.27
CA HIS A 47 11.88 4.72 0.72
C HIS A 47 12.81 4.57 1.93
N PHE A 48 13.12 3.35 2.33
CA PHE A 48 13.89 3.09 3.55
C PHE A 48 15.29 2.59 3.22
N ASP A 49 16.24 2.96 4.08
CA ASP A 49 17.57 2.37 4.04
C ASP A 49 17.48 0.93 4.53
N GLU A 50 18.43 0.12 4.12
CA GLU A 50 18.41 -1.30 4.39
C GLU A 50 18.36 -1.63 5.89
N ASP A 51 19.06 -0.82 6.70
CA ASP A 51 19.09 -1.03 8.16
C ASP A 51 17.85 -0.52 8.88
N LYS A 52 17.00 0.25 8.19
CA LYS A 52 15.79 0.82 8.78
C LYS A 52 14.52 0.28 8.12
N MET A 53 14.68 -0.67 7.24
CA MET A 53 13.55 -1.20 6.47
C MET A 53 12.62 -2.02 7.34
N PRO A 54 11.30 -1.77 7.26
CA PRO A 54 10.34 -2.63 7.96
C PRO A 54 10.40 -4.05 7.43
N SER A 55 10.20 -5.01 8.32
CA SER A 55 10.21 -6.42 7.93
C SER A 55 8.83 -6.95 7.59
N LEU A 56 7.78 -6.23 7.97
CA LEU A 56 6.40 -6.63 7.72
C LEU A 56 5.62 -5.48 7.10
N ILE A 57 4.81 -5.82 6.11
CA ILE A 57 3.87 -4.89 5.50
C ILE A 57 2.46 -5.37 5.79
N HIS A 58 1.69 -4.54 6.48
CA HIS A 58 0.27 -4.79 6.69
C HIS A 58 -0.51 -4.08 5.59
N VAL A 59 -1.44 -4.78 4.99
CA VAL A 59 -2.25 -4.22 3.91
C VAL A 59 -3.71 -4.23 4.35
N TYR A 60 -4.29 -3.04 4.41
CA TYR A 60 -5.71 -2.89 4.71
C TYR A 60 -6.44 -2.43 3.46
N PHE A 61 -7.40 -3.22 3.02
CA PHE A 61 -8.23 -2.86 1.88
C PHE A 61 -9.42 -2.03 2.36
N ILE A 62 -9.58 -0.87 1.77
CA ILE A 62 -10.69 0.02 2.07
C ILE A 62 -11.68 -0.08 0.93
N LYS A 63 -12.91 -0.41 1.26
CA LYS A 63 -13.98 -0.51 0.28
C LYS A 63 -14.87 0.72 0.41
N ASP A 64 -15.00 1.44 -0.69
CA ASP A 64 -15.85 2.61 -0.76
C ASP A 64 -17.15 2.23 -1.45
N GLU A 65 -18.27 2.37 -0.75
CA GLU A 65 -19.59 2.10 -1.31
C GLU A 65 -20.41 3.38 -1.31
N VAL A 66 -20.98 3.69 -2.46
CA VAL A 66 -21.86 4.84 -2.59
C VAL A 66 -23.28 4.32 -2.72
N VAL A 67 -24.13 4.71 -1.78
CA VAL A 67 -25.51 4.28 -1.77
C VAL A 67 -26.39 5.49 -2.03
N ALA A 68 -27.22 5.40 -3.06
CA ALA A 68 -28.18 6.44 -3.36
C ALA A 68 -29.35 6.36 -2.37
N VAL A 69 -29.80 7.51 -1.88
CA VAL A 69 -30.89 7.59 -0.90
C VAL A 69 -32.22 7.84 -1.62
#